data_6547e93b7cd00766b8474d29e0e1387b
#
_entry.id   6547e93b7cd00766b8474d29e0e1387b
#
_cell.length_a   1.000
_cell.length_b   1.000
_cell.length_c   1.000
_cell.angle_alpha   90.00
_cell.angle_beta   90.00
_cell.angle_gamma   90.00
#
_symmetry.space_group_name_H-M   'P 1'
#
loop_
_entity.id
_entity.type
_entity.pdbx_description
1 polymer ?
#
loop_
_entity_poly.entity_id
_entity_poly.type
_entity_poly.pdbx_seq_one_letter_code
_entity_poly.pdbx_strand_id
1 'polypeptide(L)'
;MGSEMCIRDRGYLTVMLVHVKPSLNRVIKMKDGKIYLRIGDHSNQLTVDEAIRLEYARGVRSFEEQIVEDATFDDLDPETLTLYGEKMNTEVSTIRDLLCARGAIRVKDGVERITCAGILLFGKMPTQFIPCARVRFLRYDGTHEGVGGMINIVKDEVVELPLPRLLLRMKDILASQMREFQTLDEDGTFKKHPEYPEFAWLEGLVNAVTHRDYSISGEYIRIKMFDDRIEFLSPGKLPNIVTVENIRTTRYSRNPVIARVLSDFGWVKELNEGVKRIYIDMENFFLEPPVYSEPGNNVQLVLKNNIAMRSMRRLEEIINRI
;
A
#
# COMPACT_ATOMS: atom_id res chain seq x y z
N MET A 1 -20.53 -0.11 -23.21
CA MET A 1 -19.91 -1.44 -23.45
C MET A 1 -19.71 -1.57 -24.94
N GLY A 2 -18.47 -1.59 -25.40
CA GLY A 2 -18.17 -1.90 -26.79
C GLY A 2 -17.96 -3.40 -26.92
N SER A 3 -18.90 -4.11 -27.52
CA SER A 3 -18.69 -5.47 -28.00
C SER A 3 -18.37 -5.40 -29.49
N GLU A 4 -17.24 -5.94 -29.89
CA GLU A 4 -16.92 -6.12 -31.29
C GLU A 4 -17.33 -7.54 -31.69
N MET A 5 -18.11 -7.64 -32.77
CA MET A 5 -18.58 -8.89 -33.32
C MET A 5 -17.82 -9.14 -34.64
N CYS A 6 -17.03 -10.20 -34.69
CA CYS A 6 -16.36 -10.66 -35.89
C CYS A 6 -16.93 -11.99 -36.33
N ILE A 7 -17.36 -12.10 -37.59
CA ILE A 7 -17.72 -13.35 -38.22
C ILE A 7 -16.51 -13.83 -39.02
N ARG A 8 -15.99 -15.02 -38.72
CA ARG A 8 -14.92 -15.67 -39.47
C ARG A 8 -15.43 -16.97 -40.07
N ASP A 9 -15.40 -17.08 -41.37
CA ASP A 9 -15.67 -18.34 -42.07
C ASP A 9 -14.43 -19.23 -42.11
N ARG A 10 -14.56 -20.43 -41.55
CA ARG A 10 -13.57 -21.49 -41.70
C ARG A 10 -14.24 -22.67 -42.42
N GLY A 11 -14.14 -22.67 -43.71
CA GLY A 11 -14.75 -23.70 -44.52
C GLY A 11 -16.29 -23.71 -44.42
N TYR A 12 -16.89 -24.86 -44.02
CA TYR A 12 -18.36 -25.01 -43.89
C TYR A 12 -18.93 -24.59 -42.55
N LEU A 13 -18.14 -23.97 -41.65
CA LEU A 13 -18.57 -23.54 -40.30
C LEU A 13 -18.43 -22.04 -40.16
N THR A 14 -19.56 -21.36 -39.95
CA THR A 14 -19.59 -19.95 -39.55
C THR A 14 -19.45 -19.84 -38.04
N VAL A 15 -18.38 -19.20 -37.55
CA VAL A 15 -18.14 -19.00 -36.14
C VAL A 15 -18.34 -17.51 -35.81
N MET A 16 -19.21 -17.23 -34.89
CA MET A 16 -19.41 -15.88 -34.34
C MET A 16 -18.47 -15.67 -33.16
N LEU A 17 -17.56 -14.71 -33.28
CA LEU A 17 -16.67 -14.30 -32.21
C LEU A 17 -17.19 -12.99 -31.59
N VAL A 18 -17.51 -13.04 -30.30
CA VAL A 18 -17.95 -11.88 -29.55
C VAL A 18 -16.85 -11.48 -28.56
N HIS A 19 -16.22 -10.33 -28.80
CA HIS A 19 -15.26 -9.76 -27.87
C HIS A 19 -15.98 -8.88 -26.85
N VAL A 20 -15.93 -9.27 -25.58
CA VAL A 20 -16.48 -8.46 -24.48
C VAL A 20 -15.33 -7.93 -23.62
N LYS A 21 -15.17 -6.62 -23.57
CA LYS A 21 -14.18 -5.99 -22.70
C LYS A 21 -14.55 -6.19 -21.24
N PRO A 22 -13.60 -6.51 -20.36
CA PRO A 22 -13.86 -6.63 -18.93
C PRO A 22 -14.32 -5.28 -18.37
N SER A 23 -15.31 -5.30 -17.47
CA SER A 23 -15.71 -4.11 -16.71
C SER A 23 -14.76 -3.95 -15.52
N LEU A 24 -13.90 -2.94 -15.53
CA LEU A 24 -12.87 -2.74 -14.50
C LEU A 24 -13.36 -1.88 -13.31
N ASN A 25 -14.31 -0.98 -13.55
CA ASN A 25 -14.76 0.02 -12.58
C ASN A 25 -16.26 -0.01 -12.28
N ARG A 26 -16.95 -1.07 -12.69
CA ARG A 26 -18.39 -1.25 -12.44
C ARG A 26 -18.69 -2.70 -12.12
N VAL A 27 -19.62 -2.91 -11.19
CA VAL A 27 -20.22 -4.22 -10.97
C VAL A 27 -21.47 -4.31 -11.81
N ILE A 28 -21.52 -5.29 -12.70
CA ILE A 28 -22.66 -5.51 -13.59
C ILE A 28 -23.62 -6.46 -12.86
N LYS A 29 -24.85 -5.98 -12.64
CA LYS A 29 -25.94 -6.76 -12.04
C LYS A 29 -26.92 -7.17 -13.12
N MET A 30 -27.42 -8.39 -13.04
CA MET A 30 -28.53 -8.85 -13.87
C MET A 30 -29.83 -8.13 -13.46
N LYS A 31 -30.89 -8.23 -14.27
CA LYS A 31 -32.19 -7.62 -13.94
C LYS A 31 -32.80 -8.09 -12.64
N ASP A 32 -32.47 -9.31 -12.22
CA ASP A 32 -32.86 -9.91 -10.93
C ASP A 32 -31.95 -9.53 -9.77
N GLY A 33 -30.97 -8.64 -9.98
CA GLY A 33 -30.01 -8.18 -8.98
C GLY A 33 -28.78 -9.09 -8.77
N LYS A 34 -28.76 -10.26 -9.40
CA LYS A 34 -27.66 -11.22 -9.26
C LYS A 34 -26.41 -10.76 -9.98
N ILE A 35 -25.25 -11.09 -9.42
CA ILE A 35 -23.93 -10.80 -9.97
C ILE A 35 -23.28 -12.13 -10.34
N TYR A 36 -22.73 -12.19 -11.53
CA TYR A 36 -21.99 -13.35 -12.03
C TYR A 36 -20.55 -12.92 -12.40
N LEU A 37 -19.60 -13.77 -12.03
CA LEU A 37 -18.20 -13.62 -12.40
C LEU A 37 -17.77 -14.78 -13.30
N ARG A 38 -17.13 -14.47 -14.43
CA ARG A 38 -16.55 -15.46 -15.32
C ARG A 38 -15.22 -15.92 -14.76
N ILE A 39 -15.10 -17.21 -14.49
CA ILE A 39 -13.86 -17.86 -14.04
C ILE A 39 -13.59 -19.03 -15.01
N GLY A 40 -12.59 -18.83 -15.88
CA GLY A 40 -12.32 -19.79 -16.95
C GLY A 40 -13.48 -19.90 -17.93
N ASP A 41 -14.04 -21.09 -18.08
CA ASP A 41 -15.16 -21.42 -18.98
C ASP A 41 -16.56 -21.37 -18.30
N HIS A 42 -16.61 -21.14 -17.00
CA HIS A 42 -17.84 -21.07 -16.23
C HIS A 42 -18.17 -19.66 -15.74
N SER A 43 -19.48 -19.38 -15.62
CA SER A 43 -20.00 -18.15 -14.99
C SER A 43 -20.62 -18.53 -13.64
N ASN A 44 -19.97 -18.13 -12.55
CA ASN A 44 -20.40 -18.43 -11.20
C ASN A 44 -21.20 -17.26 -10.63
N GLN A 45 -22.35 -17.56 -10.03
CA GLN A 45 -23.10 -16.57 -9.26
C GLN A 45 -22.31 -16.26 -7.99
N LEU A 46 -22.10 -14.98 -7.73
CA LEU A 46 -21.45 -14.53 -6.49
C LEU A 46 -22.43 -14.56 -5.32
N THR A 47 -21.94 -14.96 -4.15
CA THR A 47 -22.61 -14.75 -2.88
C THR A 47 -22.64 -13.25 -2.54
N VAL A 48 -23.43 -12.85 -1.53
CA VAL A 48 -23.50 -11.45 -1.09
C VAL A 48 -22.11 -10.92 -0.69
N ASP A 49 -21.36 -11.72 0.07
CA ASP A 49 -20.02 -11.33 0.54
C ASP A 49 -19.02 -11.20 -0.61
N GLU A 50 -19.06 -12.10 -1.58
CA GLU A 50 -18.22 -12.03 -2.78
C GLU A 50 -18.57 -10.82 -3.64
N ALA A 51 -19.85 -10.50 -3.75
CA ALA A 51 -20.33 -9.31 -4.45
C ALA A 51 -19.85 -8.03 -3.79
N ILE A 52 -19.92 -7.94 -2.47
CA ILE A 52 -19.38 -6.81 -1.68
C ILE A 52 -17.87 -6.67 -1.88
N ARG A 53 -17.12 -7.77 -1.80
CA ARG A 53 -15.67 -7.76 -2.08
C ARG A 53 -15.36 -7.27 -3.49
N LEU A 54 -16.15 -7.69 -4.48
CA LEU A 54 -16.01 -7.22 -5.85
C LEU A 54 -16.32 -5.72 -5.98
N GLU A 55 -17.31 -5.20 -5.25
CA GLU A 55 -17.64 -3.77 -5.21
C GLU A 55 -16.46 -2.95 -4.63
N TYR A 56 -15.81 -3.42 -3.56
CA TYR A 56 -14.59 -2.80 -3.05
C TYR A 56 -13.43 -2.87 -4.04
N ALA A 57 -13.17 -4.05 -4.62
CA ALA A 57 -12.08 -4.22 -5.58
C ALA A 57 -12.24 -3.36 -6.83
N ARG A 58 -13.48 -3.02 -7.23
CA ARG A 58 -13.78 -2.16 -8.38
C ARG A 58 -13.99 -0.68 -8.02
N GLY A 59 -13.80 -0.30 -6.76
CA GLY A 59 -13.98 1.07 -6.29
C GLY A 59 -15.43 1.58 -6.34
N VAL A 60 -16.41 0.67 -6.42
CA VAL A 60 -17.85 1.01 -6.33
C VAL A 60 -18.22 1.34 -4.90
N ARG A 61 -17.55 0.70 -3.95
CA ARG A 61 -17.62 1.01 -2.52
C ARG A 61 -16.23 1.38 -2.01
N SER A 62 -16.17 2.32 -1.08
CA SER A 62 -14.97 2.67 -0.34
C SER A 62 -15.13 2.24 1.12
N PHE A 63 -14.21 1.38 1.62
CA PHE A 63 -14.22 0.97 3.02
C PHE A 63 -13.94 2.16 3.94
N GLU A 64 -13.00 3.00 3.55
CA GLU A 64 -12.58 4.15 4.34
C GLU A 64 -13.71 5.17 4.62
N GLU A 65 -14.77 5.18 3.77
CA GLU A 65 -15.90 6.08 3.88
C GLU A 65 -17.05 5.54 4.75
N GLN A 66 -16.95 4.29 5.20
CA GLN A 66 -17.97 3.71 6.09
C GLN A 66 -17.97 4.42 7.45
N ILE A 67 -19.16 4.58 8.02
CA ILE A 67 -19.34 5.13 9.35
C ILE A 67 -19.04 4.03 10.38
N VAL A 68 -18.30 4.38 11.42
CA VAL A 68 -18.07 3.57 12.61
C VAL A 68 -19.13 3.98 13.64
N GLU A 69 -20.19 3.17 13.79
CA GLU A 69 -21.39 3.56 14.52
C GLU A 69 -21.13 3.90 15.99
N ASP A 70 -20.21 3.17 16.65
CA ASP A 70 -19.91 3.33 18.07
C ASP A 70 -18.77 4.35 18.34
N ALA A 71 -18.21 4.98 17.30
CA ALA A 71 -17.13 5.93 17.44
C ALA A 71 -17.64 7.36 17.63
N THR A 72 -17.00 8.06 18.54
CA THR A 72 -17.27 9.47 18.87
C THR A 72 -16.03 10.33 18.63
N PHE A 73 -16.19 11.64 18.71
CA PHE A 73 -15.04 12.57 18.60
C PHE A 73 -14.01 12.36 19.74
N ASP A 74 -14.45 11.87 20.89
CA ASP A 74 -13.58 11.58 22.03
C ASP A 74 -12.64 10.38 21.79
N ASP A 75 -12.93 9.56 20.80
CA ASP A 75 -12.07 8.45 20.37
C ASP A 75 -10.92 8.91 19.46
N LEU A 76 -10.94 10.18 19.04
CA LEU A 76 -9.86 10.75 18.23
C LEU A 76 -8.68 11.19 19.12
N ASP A 77 -7.47 11.04 18.59
CA ASP A 77 -6.20 11.34 19.26
C ASP A 77 -5.89 12.83 19.23
N PRO A 78 -5.91 13.53 20.39
CA PRO A 78 -5.68 14.97 20.43
C PRO A 78 -4.31 15.39 19.89
N GLU A 79 -3.28 14.54 20.08
CA GLU A 79 -1.93 14.82 19.59
C GLU A 79 -1.89 14.82 18.05
N THR A 80 -2.50 13.81 17.42
CA THR A 80 -2.57 13.74 15.95
C THR A 80 -3.43 14.88 15.38
N LEU A 81 -4.52 15.25 16.06
CA LEU A 81 -5.35 16.39 15.66
C LEU A 81 -4.58 17.71 15.74
N THR A 82 -3.81 17.91 16.80
CA THR A 82 -2.96 19.10 16.95
C THR A 82 -1.91 19.16 15.85
N LEU A 83 -1.18 18.07 15.61
CA LEU A 83 -0.20 17.97 14.53
C LEU A 83 -0.82 18.27 13.15
N TYR A 84 -2.06 17.81 12.92
CA TYR A 84 -2.74 18.08 11.68
C TYR A 84 -3.17 19.54 11.54
N GLY A 85 -3.70 20.14 12.62
CA GLY A 85 -4.03 21.56 12.68
C GLY A 85 -2.81 22.44 12.36
N GLU A 86 -1.66 22.16 12.96
CA GLU A 86 -0.39 22.86 12.70
C GLU A 86 0.03 22.73 11.23
N LYS A 87 -0.04 21.54 10.67
CA LYS A 87 0.30 21.28 9.25
C LYS A 87 -0.59 22.07 8.28
N MET A 88 -1.86 22.21 8.63
CA MET A 88 -2.85 22.90 7.81
C MET A 88 -3.00 24.39 8.12
N ASN A 89 -2.23 24.93 9.06
CA ASN A 89 -2.38 26.29 9.59
C ASN A 89 -3.84 26.58 10.02
N THR A 90 -4.47 25.60 10.68
CA THR A 90 -5.88 25.63 11.07
C THR A 90 -5.97 25.68 12.58
N GLU A 91 -6.79 26.60 13.11
CA GLU A 91 -7.05 26.66 14.55
C GLU A 91 -7.79 25.41 15.04
N VAL A 92 -7.55 25.01 16.29
CA VAL A 92 -8.19 23.85 16.92
C VAL A 92 -9.73 23.95 16.91
N SER A 93 -10.27 25.18 16.98
CA SER A 93 -11.71 25.46 16.91
C SER A 93 -12.36 25.04 15.59
N THR A 94 -11.59 25.04 14.47
CA THR A 94 -12.05 24.73 13.12
C THR A 94 -11.57 23.36 12.63
N ILE A 95 -10.90 22.58 13.50
CA ILE A 95 -10.39 21.25 13.13
C ILE A 95 -11.52 20.30 12.69
N ARG A 96 -12.71 20.40 13.31
CA ARG A 96 -13.88 19.58 12.96
C ARG A 96 -14.33 19.84 11.52
N ASP A 97 -14.39 21.11 11.12
CA ASP A 97 -14.75 21.49 9.74
C ASP A 97 -13.74 20.93 8.73
N LEU A 98 -12.45 20.97 9.08
CA LEU A 98 -11.39 20.40 8.28
C LEU A 98 -11.55 18.88 8.15
N LEU A 99 -11.83 18.16 9.24
CA LEU A 99 -12.07 16.72 9.23
C LEU A 99 -13.31 16.35 8.40
N CYS A 100 -14.38 17.16 8.49
CA CYS A 100 -15.55 17.01 7.63
C CYS A 100 -15.19 17.23 6.15
N ALA A 101 -14.45 18.28 5.82
CA ALA A 101 -14.01 18.59 4.45
C ALA A 101 -13.09 17.49 3.87
N ARG A 102 -12.36 16.76 4.71
CA ARG A 102 -11.51 15.63 4.33
C ARG A 102 -12.25 14.29 4.32
N GLY A 103 -13.49 14.21 4.81
CA GLY A 103 -14.25 12.97 4.87
C GLY A 103 -13.88 12.05 6.04
N ALA A 104 -13.09 12.51 7.00
CA ALA A 104 -12.82 11.80 8.25
C ALA A 104 -14.05 11.80 9.18
N ILE A 105 -14.88 12.84 9.07
CA ILE A 105 -16.19 12.97 9.73
C ILE A 105 -17.25 13.19 8.66
N ARG A 106 -18.42 12.60 8.84
CA ARG A 106 -19.62 12.86 8.05
C ARG A 106 -20.75 13.32 8.93
N VAL A 107 -21.49 14.33 8.50
CA VAL A 107 -22.71 14.78 9.17
C VAL A 107 -23.89 14.05 8.52
N LYS A 108 -24.61 13.26 9.31
CA LYS A 108 -25.83 12.55 8.89
C LYS A 108 -26.94 12.85 9.88
N ASP A 109 -28.06 13.35 9.41
CA ASP A 109 -29.21 13.73 10.21
C ASP A 109 -28.87 14.73 11.33
N GLY A 110 -27.94 15.66 11.06
CA GLY A 110 -27.45 16.65 12.02
C GLY A 110 -26.48 16.09 13.07
N VAL A 111 -26.09 14.82 12.98
CA VAL A 111 -25.16 14.15 13.90
C VAL A 111 -23.82 13.90 13.21
N GLU A 112 -22.73 14.30 13.84
CA GLU A 112 -21.37 13.97 13.42
C GLU A 112 -21.11 12.47 13.62
N ARG A 113 -20.59 11.82 12.58
CA ARG A 113 -20.23 10.40 12.57
C ARG A 113 -18.80 10.24 12.07
N ILE A 114 -18.01 9.48 12.78
CA ILE A 114 -16.63 9.19 12.41
C ILE A 114 -16.62 8.11 11.32
N THR A 115 -15.84 8.32 10.29
CA THR A 115 -15.63 7.32 9.23
C THR A 115 -14.49 6.37 9.59
N CYS A 116 -14.38 5.23 8.87
CA CYS A 116 -13.21 4.37 8.99
C CYS A 116 -11.90 5.11 8.69
N ALA A 117 -11.90 6.04 7.70
CA ALA A 117 -10.76 6.92 7.47
C ALA A 117 -10.46 7.79 8.69
N GLY A 118 -11.50 8.34 9.34
CA GLY A 118 -11.34 9.14 10.56
C GLY A 118 -10.67 8.36 11.69
N ILE A 119 -11.11 7.13 11.92
CA ILE A 119 -10.49 6.23 12.91
C ILE A 119 -9.07 5.86 12.53
N LEU A 120 -8.82 5.46 11.28
CA LEU A 120 -7.48 5.09 10.82
C LEU A 120 -6.48 6.24 10.93
N LEU A 121 -6.90 7.45 10.57
CA LEU A 121 -6.03 8.63 10.52
C LEU A 121 -5.86 9.33 11.88
N PHE A 122 -6.90 9.31 12.71
CA PHE A 122 -6.95 10.14 13.90
C PHE A 122 -7.41 9.41 15.18
N GLY A 123 -7.77 8.12 15.12
CA GLY A 123 -8.23 7.38 16.30
C GLY A 123 -7.12 7.15 17.32
N LYS A 124 -7.41 7.28 18.62
CA LYS A 124 -6.46 6.97 19.72
C LYS A 124 -5.98 5.53 19.66
N MET A 125 -6.91 4.61 19.44
CA MET A 125 -6.66 3.18 19.30
C MET A 125 -7.42 2.65 18.08
N PRO A 126 -6.89 2.81 16.86
CA PRO A 126 -7.58 2.42 15.64
C PRO A 126 -7.97 0.93 15.64
N THR A 127 -7.16 0.08 16.27
CA THR A 127 -7.36 -1.37 16.36
C THR A 127 -8.59 -1.77 17.20
N GLN A 128 -9.09 -0.89 18.07
CA GLN A 128 -10.35 -1.11 18.80
C GLN A 128 -11.54 -1.24 17.84
N PHE A 129 -11.58 -0.43 16.79
CA PHE A 129 -12.66 -0.40 15.80
C PHE A 129 -12.31 -1.18 14.53
N ILE A 130 -11.04 -1.16 14.14
CA ILE A 130 -10.50 -1.79 12.93
C ILE A 130 -9.30 -2.66 13.32
N PRO A 131 -9.52 -3.92 13.75
CA PRO A 131 -8.48 -4.78 14.34
C PRO A 131 -7.23 -4.98 13.49
N CYS A 132 -7.36 -4.80 12.19
CA CYS A 132 -6.26 -4.92 11.24
C CYS A 132 -5.44 -3.62 11.03
N ALA A 133 -5.81 -2.51 11.72
CA ALA A 133 -5.15 -1.20 11.61
C ALA A 133 -3.81 -1.17 12.36
N ARG A 134 -2.90 -2.10 12.01
CA ARG A 134 -1.58 -2.22 12.63
C ARG A 134 -0.53 -2.66 11.63
N VAL A 135 0.73 -2.39 11.98
CA VAL A 135 1.91 -2.86 11.24
C VAL A 135 2.77 -3.67 12.20
N ARG A 136 3.20 -4.85 11.77
CA ARG A 136 4.18 -5.67 12.50
C ARG A 136 5.50 -5.67 11.76
N PHE A 137 6.54 -5.30 12.46
CA PHE A 137 7.92 -5.37 11.99
C PHE A 137 8.61 -6.60 12.58
N LEU A 138 9.26 -7.38 11.72
CA LEU A 138 10.02 -8.57 12.08
C LEU A 138 11.43 -8.49 11.51
N ARG A 139 12.45 -8.55 12.35
CA ARG A 139 13.84 -8.71 11.93
C ARG A 139 14.26 -10.14 12.14
N TYR A 140 14.75 -10.77 11.10
CA TYR A 140 15.29 -12.12 11.12
C TYR A 140 16.83 -12.08 11.08
N ASP A 141 17.48 -12.98 11.80
CA ASP A 141 18.90 -13.28 11.65
C ASP A 141 19.08 -14.24 10.47
N GLY A 142 19.90 -13.84 9.48
CA GLY A 142 20.07 -14.58 8.24
C GLY A 142 19.06 -14.21 7.13
N THR A 143 18.91 -15.13 6.16
CA THR A 143 18.17 -14.88 4.92
C THR A 143 16.83 -15.63 4.80
N HIS A 144 16.49 -16.45 5.81
CA HIS A 144 15.29 -17.30 5.80
C HIS A 144 14.54 -17.18 7.12
N GLU A 145 13.23 -17.42 7.08
CA GLU A 145 12.41 -17.53 8.28
C GLU A 145 12.64 -18.89 8.93
N GLY A 146 13.11 -18.90 10.18
CA GLY A 146 13.22 -20.10 10.99
C GLY A 146 11.86 -20.57 11.48
N VAL A 147 11.67 -21.89 11.56
CA VAL A 147 10.41 -22.51 11.99
C VAL A 147 10.62 -23.39 13.21
N GLY A 148 9.67 -23.42 14.14
CA GLY A 148 9.71 -24.26 15.33
C GLY A 148 10.86 -23.90 16.25
N GLY A 149 11.69 -24.87 16.63
CA GLY A 149 12.83 -24.66 17.51
C GLY A 149 14.00 -23.85 16.92
N MET A 150 13.94 -23.51 15.63
CA MET A 150 14.95 -22.70 14.94
C MET A 150 14.44 -21.29 14.61
N ILE A 151 13.51 -20.76 15.41
CA ILE A 151 13.04 -19.38 15.26
C ILE A 151 14.23 -18.43 15.41
N ASN A 152 14.44 -17.57 14.41
CA ASN A 152 15.55 -16.64 14.31
C ASN A 152 15.10 -15.17 14.27
N ILE A 153 13.97 -14.87 14.91
CA ILE A 153 13.47 -13.49 15.04
C ILE A 153 14.30 -12.80 16.13
N VAL A 154 15.02 -11.72 15.75
CA VAL A 154 15.81 -10.92 16.67
C VAL A 154 15.10 -9.65 17.12
N LYS A 155 14.06 -9.22 16.38
CA LYS A 155 13.20 -8.10 16.75
C LYS A 155 11.78 -8.34 16.24
N ASP A 156 10.80 -8.08 17.10
CA ASP A 156 9.37 -8.19 16.80
C ASP A 156 8.66 -6.98 17.44
N GLU A 157 8.18 -6.08 16.63
CA GLU A 157 7.46 -4.89 17.09
C GLU A 157 6.11 -4.76 16.36
N VAL A 158 5.06 -4.49 17.14
CA VAL A 158 3.72 -4.19 16.63
C VAL A 158 3.42 -2.72 16.91
N VAL A 159 3.00 -1.98 15.89
CA VAL A 159 2.63 -0.57 15.99
C VAL A 159 1.15 -0.41 15.70
N GLU A 160 0.40 0.08 16.68
CA GLU A 160 -1.06 0.26 16.69
C GLU A 160 -1.39 1.73 16.99
N LEU A 161 -1.05 2.61 16.08
CA LEU A 161 -1.22 4.06 16.20
C LEU A 161 -2.05 4.59 15.02
N PRO A 162 -2.64 5.82 15.11
CA PRO A 162 -3.18 6.49 13.94
C PRO A 162 -2.12 6.62 12.84
N LEU A 163 -2.54 6.47 11.57
CA LEU A 163 -1.62 6.28 10.44
C LEU A 163 -0.50 7.32 10.35
N PRO A 164 -0.71 8.64 10.58
CA PRO A 164 0.38 9.60 10.54
C PRO A 164 1.47 9.32 11.57
N ARG A 165 1.08 8.96 12.80
CA ARG A 165 2.00 8.62 13.89
C ARG A 165 2.60 7.21 13.72
N LEU A 166 1.82 6.28 13.17
CA LEU A 166 2.30 4.96 12.80
C LEU A 166 3.44 5.06 11.79
N LEU A 167 3.31 5.90 10.76
CA LEU A 167 4.36 6.12 9.75
C LEU A 167 5.63 6.72 10.39
N LEU A 168 5.50 7.70 11.30
CA LEU A 168 6.63 8.25 12.05
C LEU A 168 7.33 7.17 12.86
N ARG A 169 6.58 6.42 13.67
CA ARG A 169 7.14 5.36 14.51
C ARG A 169 7.81 4.25 13.68
N MET A 170 7.17 3.83 12.61
CA MET A 170 7.72 2.81 11.71
C MET A 170 8.97 3.30 10.98
N LYS A 171 9.03 4.58 10.60
CA LYS A 171 10.25 5.19 10.04
C LYS A 171 11.42 5.06 11.02
N ASP A 172 11.22 5.38 12.30
CA ASP A 172 12.25 5.29 13.33
C ASP A 172 12.70 3.83 13.55
N ILE A 173 11.74 2.90 13.62
CA ILE A 173 12.04 1.47 13.75
C ILE A 173 12.89 0.99 12.59
N LEU A 174 12.48 1.26 11.36
CA LEU A 174 13.19 0.82 10.16
C LEU A 174 14.57 1.47 10.06
N ALA A 175 14.67 2.79 10.28
CA ALA A 175 15.94 3.50 10.25
C ALA A 175 16.95 2.93 11.27
N SER A 176 16.48 2.53 12.47
CA SER A 176 17.32 1.92 13.51
C SER A 176 17.89 0.53 13.13
N GLN A 177 17.32 -0.11 12.12
CA GLN A 177 17.75 -1.46 11.67
C GLN A 177 18.59 -1.40 10.38
N MET A 178 18.63 -0.25 9.71
CA MET A 178 19.42 -0.07 8.50
C MET A 178 20.91 0.01 8.81
N ARG A 179 21.72 -0.69 8.02
CA ARG A 179 23.19 -0.65 8.13
C ARG A 179 23.75 0.50 7.33
N GLU A 180 24.87 1.03 7.77
CA GLU A 180 25.70 1.97 7.03
C GLU A 180 27.03 1.33 6.66
N PHE A 181 27.46 1.50 5.43
CA PHE A 181 28.74 1.03 4.94
C PHE A 181 29.68 2.23 4.72
N GLN A 182 30.94 2.06 5.09
CA GLN A 182 31.97 3.06 4.81
C GLN A 182 32.77 2.62 3.60
N THR A 183 32.94 3.52 2.65
CA THR A 183 33.86 3.37 1.50
C THR A 183 34.88 4.47 1.53
N LEU A 184 36.11 4.13 1.17
CA LEU A 184 37.16 5.15 0.94
C LEU A 184 36.93 5.74 -0.47
N ASP A 185 36.78 7.05 -0.54
CA ASP A 185 36.65 7.76 -1.81
C ASP A 185 38.00 8.10 -2.43
N GLU A 186 38.03 8.53 -3.70
CA GLU A 186 39.24 8.86 -4.42
C GLU A 186 40.04 9.99 -3.77
N ASP A 187 39.38 10.88 -3.03
CA ASP A 187 40.01 11.98 -2.26
C ASP A 187 40.60 11.52 -0.91
N GLY A 188 40.55 10.22 -0.60
CA GLY A 188 41.03 9.65 0.66
C GLY A 188 40.11 9.86 1.85
N THR A 189 38.88 10.35 1.64
CA THR A 189 37.88 10.50 2.70
C THR A 189 36.95 9.27 2.80
N PHE A 190 36.53 8.93 4.03
CA PHE A 190 35.51 7.89 4.24
C PHE A 190 34.14 8.47 4.03
N LYS A 191 33.40 7.92 3.07
CA LYS A 191 31.98 8.24 2.85
C LYS A 191 31.10 7.11 3.39
N LYS A 192 30.04 7.49 4.10
CA LYS A 192 29.01 6.57 4.57
C LYS A 192 27.94 6.40 3.51
N HIS A 193 27.59 5.17 3.22
CA HIS A 193 26.53 4.80 2.31
C HIS A 193 25.50 3.98 3.06
N PRO A 194 24.21 4.37 3.07
CA PRO A 194 23.16 3.56 3.67
C PRO A 194 22.95 2.26 2.88
N GLU A 195 22.46 1.25 3.58
CA GLU A 195 22.15 -0.06 3.00
C GLU A 195 21.14 0.03 1.86
N TYR A 196 20.12 0.85 2.05
CA TYR A 196 19.09 1.17 1.05
C TYR A 196 18.94 2.68 0.89
N PRO A 197 18.50 3.17 -0.29
CA PRO A 197 18.04 4.55 -0.42
C PRO A 197 16.87 4.81 0.54
N GLU A 198 16.94 5.86 1.36
CA GLU A 198 15.90 6.17 2.35
C GLU A 198 14.53 6.28 1.69
N PHE A 199 14.44 6.96 0.56
CA PHE A 199 13.19 7.10 -0.17
C PHE A 199 12.57 5.76 -0.56
N ALA A 200 13.37 4.77 -0.99
CA ALA A 200 12.84 3.51 -1.51
C ALA A 200 12.07 2.71 -0.44
N TRP A 201 12.66 2.54 0.74
CA TRP A 201 11.98 1.79 1.80
C TRP A 201 10.88 2.62 2.49
N LEU A 202 11.04 3.95 2.58
CA LEU A 202 10.01 4.82 3.15
C LEU A 202 8.77 4.87 2.25
N GLU A 203 8.95 4.99 0.95
CA GLU A 203 7.86 4.92 -0.03
C GLU A 203 7.19 3.53 -0.02
N GLY A 204 7.97 2.45 0.13
CA GLY A 204 7.45 1.10 0.32
C GLY A 204 6.52 0.99 1.54
N LEU A 205 6.91 1.57 2.67
CA LEU A 205 6.09 1.65 3.88
C LEU A 205 4.82 2.47 3.64
N VAL A 206 4.95 3.68 3.10
CA VAL A 206 3.82 4.59 2.83
C VAL A 206 2.83 3.95 1.89
N ASN A 207 3.29 3.32 0.82
CA ASN A 207 2.44 2.61 -0.14
C ASN A 207 1.73 1.41 0.50
N ALA A 208 2.42 0.64 1.33
CA ALA A 208 1.82 -0.49 2.05
C ALA A 208 0.66 -0.06 2.95
N VAL A 209 0.78 1.11 3.59
CA VAL A 209 -0.26 1.69 4.46
C VAL A 209 -1.37 2.34 3.65
N THR A 210 -1.03 3.18 2.68
CA THR A 210 -1.99 3.99 1.91
C THR A 210 -2.90 3.12 1.03
N HIS A 211 -2.35 2.06 0.44
CA HIS A 211 -3.06 1.21 -0.53
C HIS A 211 -3.55 -0.12 0.04
N ARG A 212 -3.38 -0.36 1.35
CA ARG A 212 -3.93 -1.53 2.01
C ARG A 212 -5.43 -1.66 1.78
N ASP A 213 -5.91 -2.89 1.60
CA ASP A 213 -7.34 -3.19 1.64
C ASP A 213 -7.82 -3.36 3.08
N TYR A 214 -8.32 -2.28 3.68
CA TYR A 214 -8.78 -2.28 5.07
C TYR A 214 -10.06 -3.08 5.29
N SER A 215 -10.77 -3.50 4.24
CA SER A 215 -11.91 -4.42 4.36
C SER A 215 -11.51 -5.85 4.74
N ILE A 216 -10.22 -6.19 4.59
CA ILE A 216 -9.66 -7.48 5.00
C ILE A 216 -9.27 -7.41 6.48
N SER A 217 -10.13 -7.93 7.35
CA SER A 217 -9.94 -7.86 8.82
C SER A 217 -8.99 -8.92 9.38
N GLY A 218 -8.84 -10.06 8.70
CA GLY A 218 -8.06 -11.20 9.20
C GLY A 218 -6.54 -11.09 9.06
N GLU A 219 -6.04 -10.08 8.34
CA GLU A 219 -4.61 -9.87 8.11
C GLU A 219 -4.21 -8.42 8.37
N TYR A 220 -2.92 -8.19 8.63
CA TYR A 220 -2.33 -6.86 8.86
C TYR A 220 -1.05 -6.70 8.05
N ILE A 221 -0.56 -5.47 7.93
CA ILE A 221 0.68 -5.19 7.22
C ILE A 221 1.86 -5.82 7.98
N ARG A 222 2.70 -6.54 7.25
CA ARG A 222 3.94 -7.13 7.77
C ARG A 222 5.14 -6.57 7.03
N ILE A 223 6.14 -6.14 7.79
CA ILE A 223 7.43 -5.75 7.25
C ILE A 223 8.44 -6.71 7.81
N LYS A 224 9.10 -7.46 6.93
CA LYS A 224 10.11 -8.45 7.28
C LYS A 224 11.46 -7.98 6.78
N MET A 225 12.45 -7.96 7.64
CA MET A 225 13.81 -7.58 7.30
C MET A 225 14.75 -8.74 7.55
N PHE A 226 15.48 -9.13 6.52
CA PHE A 226 16.50 -10.18 6.51
C PHE A 226 17.88 -9.55 6.32
N ASP A 227 18.93 -10.36 6.28
CA ASP A 227 20.29 -9.84 6.04
C ASP A 227 20.53 -9.42 4.60
N ASP A 228 19.72 -9.94 3.66
CA ASP A 228 19.84 -9.71 2.23
C ASP A 228 18.72 -8.87 1.62
N ARG A 229 17.60 -8.66 2.34
CA ARG A 229 16.43 -7.95 1.80
C ARG A 229 15.50 -7.43 2.87
N ILE A 230 14.62 -6.51 2.44
CA ILE A 230 13.43 -6.09 3.18
C ILE A 230 12.17 -6.37 2.35
N GLU A 231 11.13 -6.90 2.98
CA GLU A 231 9.85 -7.25 2.37
C GLU A 231 8.73 -6.47 3.02
N PHE A 232 7.90 -5.82 2.21
CA PHE A 232 6.67 -5.14 2.63
C PHE A 232 5.50 -5.96 2.11
N LEU A 233 4.68 -6.53 2.99
CA LEU A 233 3.47 -7.26 2.65
C LEU A 233 2.25 -6.46 3.11
N SER A 234 1.43 -6.05 2.16
CA SER A 234 0.18 -5.32 2.39
C SER A 234 -1.02 -6.16 1.95
N PRO A 235 -2.00 -6.43 2.84
CA PRO A 235 -3.22 -7.17 2.50
C PRO A 235 -4.05 -6.48 1.43
N GLY A 236 -4.52 -7.26 0.46
CA GLY A 236 -5.27 -6.84 -0.72
C GLY A 236 -4.46 -6.99 -1.99
N LYS A 237 -5.14 -7.29 -3.11
CA LYS A 237 -4.53 -7.34 -4.44
C LYS A 237 -4.36 -5.95 -5.01
N LEU A 238 -3.54 -5.81 -6.04
CA LEU A 238 -3.50 -4.58 -6.83
C LEU A 238 -4.91 -4.27 -7.38
N PRO A 239 -5.30 -2.97 -7.44
CA PRO A 239 -6.59 -2.59 -8.02
C PRO A 239 -6.70 -3.05 -9.48
N ASN A 240 -7.89 -3.36 -9.95
CA ASN A 240 -8.15 -3.98 -11.27
C ASN A 240 -7.45 -3.36 -12.48
N ILE A 241 -7.12 -2.06 -12.43
CA ILE A 241 -6.42 -1.36 -13.51
C ILE A 241 -4.89 -1.36 -13.34
N VAL A 242 -4.40 -1.74 -12.16
CA VAL A 242 -2.96 -1.79 -11.84
C VAL A 242 -2.52 -3.25 -11.87
N THR A 243 -1.45 -3.53 -12.57
CA THR A 243 -0.77 -4.83 -12.60
C THR A 243 0.68 -4.64 -12.25
N VAL A 244 1.38 -5.73 -11.93
CA VAL A 244 2.83 -5.68 -11.66
C VAL A 244 3.60 -5.05 -12.83
N GLU A 245 3.16 -5.30 -14.08
CA GLU A 245 3.79 -4.79 -15.29
C GLU A 245 3.58 -3.28 -15.46
N ASN A 246 2.40 -2.75 -15.09
CA ASN A 246 2.05 -1.35 -15.31
C ASN A 246 2.09 -0.48 -14.04
N ILE A 247 2.46 -1.03 -12.88
CA ILE A 247 2.50 -0.31 -11.57
C ILE A 247 3.36 0.97 -11.61
N ARG A 248 4.36 1.02 -12.49
CA ARG A 248 5.22 2.19 -12.68
C ARG A 248 4.53 3.35 -13.40
N THR A 249 3.47 3.09 -14.14
CA THR A 249 2.83 4.06 -15.04
C THR A 249 1.36 4.30 -14.74
N THR A 250 0.71 3.40 -14.01
CA THR A 250 -0.71 3.48 -13.72
C THR A 250 -0.95 4.05 -12.33
N ARG A 251 -1.85 5.04 -12.24
CA ARG A 251 -2.25 5.65 -10.97
C ARG A 251 -3.62 5.12 -10.55
N TYR A 252 -3.70 4.66 -9.32
CA TYR A 252 -4.96 4.35 -8.66
C TYR A 252 -4.78 4.48 -7.15
N SER A 253 -5.71 5.15 -6.47
CA SER A 253 -5.77 5.18 -5.02
C SER A 253 -6.94 4.32 -4.55
N ARG A 254 -6.67 3.29 -3.75
CA ARG A 254 -7.70 2.46 -3.11
C ARG A 254 -8.43 3.25 -2.02
N ASN A 255 -7.67 4.04 -1.27
CA ASN A 255 -8.13 4.84 -0.14
C ASN A 255 -7.83 6.32 -0.39
N PRO A 256 -8.64 7.02 -1.22
CA PRO A 256 -8.37 8.41 -1.62
C PRO A 256 -8.44 9.40 -0.46
N VAL A 257 -9.28 9.17 0.56
CA VAL A 257 -9.37 10.02 1.76
C VAL A 257 -8.07 9.90 2.58
N ILE A 258 -7.63 8.67 2.83
CA ILE A 258 -6.37 8.39 3.54
C ILE A 258 -5.20 9.00 2.77
N ALA A 259 -5.10 8.77 1.46
CA ALA A 259 -4.04 9.30 0.63
C ALA A 259 -3.97 10.83 0.69
N ARG A 260 -5.11 11.51 0.62
CA ARG A 260 -5.21 12.97 0.69
C ARG A 260 -4.72 13.52 2.02
N VAL A 261 -5.17 12.95 3.14
CA VAL A 261 -4.75 13.40 4.48
C VAL A 261 -3.26 13.11 4.71
N LEU A 262 -2.77 11.94 4.28
CA LEU A 262 -1.33 11.66 4.34
C LEU A 262 -0.51 12.58 3.43
N SER A 263 -1.09 13.08 2.32
CA SER A 263 -0.47 14.13 1.50
C SER A 263 -0.42 15.47 2.23
N ASP A 264 -1.46 15.86 2.96
CA ASP A 264 -1.46 17.06 3.82
C ASP A 264 -0.34 16.97 4.87
N PHE A 265 -0.07 15.79 5.43
CA PHE A 265 1.08 15.55 6.31
C PHE A 265 2.44 15.54 5.61
N GLY A 266 2.45 15.48 4.27
CA GLY A 266 3.68 15.42 3.45
C GLY A 266 4.23 14.02 3.24
N TRP A 267 3.49 12.96 3.62
CA TRP A 267 3.88 11.57 3.42
C TRP A 267 3.68 11.09 1.98
N VAL A 268 2.63 11.53 1.33
CA VAL A 268 2.28 11.16 -0.04
C VAL A 268 2.51 12.36 -0.96
N LYS A 269 3.20 12.15 -2.09
CA LYS A 269 3.24 13.14 -3.17
C LYS A 269 2.36 12.65 -4.31
N GLU A 270 1.32 13.41 -4.64
CA GLU A 270 0.36 13.03 -5.68
C GLU A 270 0.90 13.14 -7.13
N LEU A 271 2.22 13.12 -7.32
CA LEU A 271 2.88 13.31 -8.61
C LEU A 271 3.04 12.04 -9.44
N ASN A 272 2.54 10.89 -8.98
CA ASN A 272 2.67 9.58 -9.65
C ASN A 272 4.13 9.13 -9.90
N GLU A 273 5.07 9.59 -9.07
CA GLU A 273 6.51 9.33 -9.24
C GLU A 273 7.06 8.34 -8.21
N GLY A 274 6.31 8.03 -7.14
CA GLY A 274 6.79 7.25 -6.00
C GLY A 274 7.40 5.92 -6.43
N VAL A 275 6.62 5.06 -7.11
CA VAL A 275 7.11 3.76 -7.58
C VAL A 275 8.26 3.91 -8.58
N LYS A 276 8.15 4.84 -9.55
CA LYS A 276 9.23 5.09 -10.51
C LYS A 276 10.54 5.48 -9.82
N ARG A 277 10.43 6.33 -8.80
CA ARG A 277 11.58 6.79 -8.05
C ARG A 277 12.22 5.68 -7.22
N ILE A 278 11.44 4.74 -6.67
CA ILE A 278 12.02 3.55 -6.03
C ILE A 278 12.97 2.83 -7.00
N TYR A 279 12.55 2.59 -8.26
CA TYR A 279 13.40 1.95 -9.27
C TYR A 279 14.67 2.77 -9.55
N ILE A 280 14.54 4.08 -9.77
CA ILE A 280 15.65 4.99 -10.05
C ILE A 280 16.63 5.04 -8.87
N ASP A 281 16.12 5.18 -7.65
CA ASP A 281 16.97 5.29 -6.47
C ASP A 281 17.69 3.97 -6.17
N MET A 282 17.05 2.81 -6.38
CA MET A 282 17.72 1.51 -6.28
C MET A 282 18.83 1.35 -7.32
N GLU A 283 18.59 1.76 -8.56
CA GLU A 283 19.59 1.75 -9.64
C GLU A 283 20.76 2.68 -9.33
N ASN A 284 20.51 3.91 -8.89
CA ASN A 284 21.54 4.88 -8.49
C ASN A 284 22.40 4.38 -7.32
N PHE A 285 21.87 3.49 -6.51
CA PHE A 285 22.58 2.83 -5.42
C PHE A 285 23.25 1.53 -5.85
N PHE A 286 23.24 1.18 -7.14
CA PHE A 286 23.76 -0.08 -7.70
C PHE A 286 23.15 -1.33 -7.10
N LEU A 287 21.91 -1.24 -6.64
CA LEU A 287 21.12 -2.33 -6.11
C LEU A 287 20.28 -2.99 -7.21
N GLU A 288 19.78 -4.18 -6.93
CA GLU A 288 18.83 -4.84 -7.82
C GLU A 288 17.53 -4.05 -7.92
N PRO A 289 16.83 -4.08 -9.07
CA PRO A 289 15.50 -3.46 -9.17
C PRO A 289 14.54 -4.02 -8.12
N PRO A 290 13.62 -3.17 -7.61
CA PRO A 290 12.58 -3.63 -6.69
C PRO A 290 11.70 -4.68 -7.35
N VAL A 291 11.27 -5.69 -6.57
CA VAL A 291 10.40 -6.76 -7.06
C VAL A 291 9.01 -6.61 -6.45
N TYR A 292 8.02 -6.39 -7.30
CA TYR A 292 6.61 -6.42 -6.92
C TYR A 292 6.00 -7.77 -7.29
N SER A 293 5.15 -8.29 -6.41
CA SER A 293 4.41 -9.54 -6.62
C SER A 293 3.09 -9.56 -5.84
N GLU A 294 2.22 -10.50 -6.16
CA GLU A 294 0.93 -10.70 -5.50
C GLU A 294 0.82 -12.11 -4.89
N PRO A 295 1.58 -12.43 -3.81
CA PRO A 295 1.49 -13.73 -3.16
C PRO A 295 0.16 -13.87 -2.40
N GLY A 296 -0.65 -14.86 -2.80
CA GLY A 296 -1.97 -15.09 -2.19
C GLY A 296 -2.92 -13.91 -2.39
N ASN A 297 -3.29 -13.24 -1.30
CA ASN A 297 -4.15 -12.05 -1.32
C ASN A 297 -3.42 -10.81 -0.79
N ASN A 298 -2.12 -10.69 -1.05
CA ASN A 298 -1.27 -9.58 -0.61
C ASN A 298 -0.55 -8.97 -1.80
N VAL A 299 -0.24 -7.69 -1.71
CA VAL A 299 0.81 -7.04 -2.52
C VAL A 299 2.11 -7.12 -1.73
N GLN A 300 3.16 -7.59 -2.38
CA GLN A 300 4.50 -7.65 -1.81
C GLN A 300 5.47 -6.78 -2.61
N LEU A 301 6.25 -5.96 -1.89
CA LEU A 301 7.45 -5.29 -2.40
C LEU A 301 8.67 -5.89 -1.72
N VAL A 302 9.66 -6.30 -2.51
CA VAL A 302 10.96 -6.78 -2.03
C VAL A 302 12.06 -5.83 -2.52
N LEU A 303 12.84 -5.32 -1.59
CA LEU A 303 14.06 -4.55 -1.84
C LEU A 303 15.25 -5.38 -1.38
N LYS A 304 16.16 -5.73 -2.30
CA LYS A 304 17.38 -6.47 -2.01
C LYS A 304 18.56 -5.52 -1.79
N ASN A 305 19.41 -5.84 -0.83
CA ASN A 305 20.61 -5.03 -0.55
C ASN A 305 21.88 -5.52 -1.24
N ASN A 306 21.87 -6.63 -1.88
CA ASN A 306 22.96 -7.40 -2.52
C ASN A 306 24.34 -6.67 -2.59
N ILE A 307 24.99 -6.55 -1.44
CA ILE A 307 26.16 -5.69 -1.21
C ILE A 307 27.36 -6.12 -2.08
N ALA A 308 27.51 -7.43 -2.30
CA ALA A 308 28.59 -7.96 -3.12
C ALA A 308 28.44 -7.52 -4.60
N MET A 309 27.23 -7.57 -5.13
CA MET A 309 26.94 -7.14 -6.50
C MET A 309 27.03 -5.61 -6.66
N ARG A 310 26.75 -4.85 -5.61
CA ARG A 310 26.88 -3.41 -5.60
C ARG A 310 28.32 -2.94 -5.86
N SER A 311 29.29 -3.58 -5.23
CA SER A 311 30.71 -3.29 -5.43
C SER A 311 31.15 -3.64 -6.86
N MET A 312 30.67 -4.75 -7.44
CA MET A 312 30.99 -5.14 -8.81
C MET A 312 30.40 -4.17 -9.84
N ARG A 313 29.12 -3.83 -9.74
CA ARG A 313 28.47 -2.88 -10.67
C ARG A 313 29.09 -1.50 -10.64
N ARG A 314 29.47 -1.01 -9.47
CA ARG A 314 30.19 0.26 -9.35
C ARG A 314 31.55 0.23 -10.07
N LEU A 315 32.27 -0.89 -10.00
CA LEU A 315 33.53 -1.07 -10.74
C LEU A 315 33.30 -1.13 -12.25
N GLU A 316 32.28 -1.83 -12.72
CA GLU A 316 31.93 -1.90 -14.16
C GLU A 316 31.57 -0.53 -14.73
N GLU A 317 30.83 0.31 -13.98
CA GLU A 317 30.53 1.67 -14.44
C GLU A 317 31.77 2.57 -14.50
N ILE A 318 32.69 2.44 -13.56
CA ILE A 318 33.96 3.18 -13.58
C ILE A 318 34.78 2.78 -14.81
N ILE A 319 34.87 1.47 -15.10
CA ILE A 319 35.58 0.94 -16.27
C ILE A 319 34.94 1.42 -17.58
N ASN A 320 33.60 1.46 -17.67
CA ASN A 320 32.88 1.89 -18.87
C ASN A 320 32.96 3.43 -19.12
N ARG A 321 33.42 4.21 -18.17
CA ARG A 321 33.59 5.65 -18.28
C ARG A 321 35.03 6.07 -18.65
N ILE A 322 35.97 5.13 -18.63
CA ILE A 322 37.34 5.26 -19.10
C ILE A 322 37.44 4.82 -20.57
#